data_41ce1a1b852b4e732c4ad2fc0512edc3
#
_entry.id   41ce1a1b852b4e732c4ad2fc0512edc3
#
_cell.length_a   1.000
_cell.length_b   1.000
_cell.length_c   1.000
_cell.angle_alpha   90.00
_cell.angle_beta   90.00
_cell.angle_gamma   90.00
#
_symmetry.space_group_name_H-M   'P 1'
#
loop_
_entity.id
_entity.type
_entity.pdbx_description
1 polymer ?
#
loop_
_entity_poly.entity_id
_entity_poly.type
_entity_poly.pdbx_seq_one_letter_code
_entity_poly.pdbx_strand_id
1 'polypeptide(L)'
;MTSSLALWTPEQTQLISSTIAPGCTGDELRLFAYACQRTGLDPFSKQIYAIKRGGKMTIQAGIDGLRSIAERTGQLDGSETYWCGEDGAWADVWLSNKPPAAAKTIIHRKGSQHPFVGVARFADYNAGQGLWSKMPAAMIAKCSEALALRKAFPADLSGVYSADEMQQAEVEPVTVTAAPAGDAKVFAAGKAAIAKADTIDKLRDVTARMEARRADLSDEQYEQLLQLALDRETTLTPTADPFADD
;
A
#
# COMPACT_ATOMS: atom_id res chain seq x y z
N MET A 1 3.95 -9.62 27.85
CA MET A 1 2.79 -8.92 27.24
C MET A 1 2.57 -9.53 25.88
N THR A 2 1.73 -10.56 25.82
CA THR A 2 1.36 -11.24 24.57
C THR A 2 0.44 -10.31 23.78
N SER A 3 0.96 -9.78 22.70
CA SER A 3 0.21 -8.92 21.76
C SER A 3 -0.98 -9.72 21.21
N SER A 4 -2.18 -9.35 21.61
CA SER A 4 -3.44 -9.84 21.07
C SER A 4 -3.64 -9.29 19.65
N LEU A 5 -2.94 -9.87 18.68
CA LEU A 5 -3.04 -9.55 17.25
C LEU A 5 -3.81 -10.62 16.48
N ALA A 6 -4.51 -11.50 17.16
CA ALA A 6 -5.38 -12.47 16.51
C ALA A 6 -6.73 -11.83 16.19
N LEU A 7 -6.82 -11.12 15.05
CA LEU A 7 -8.10 -10.69 14.48
C LEU A 7 -8.99 -11.91 14.16
N TRP A 8 -8.36 -13.05 13.88
CA TRP A 8 -9.02 -14.32 13.52
C TRP A 8 -8.56 -15.46 14.42
N THR A 9 -9.45 -16.42 14.68
CA THR A 9 -9.06 -17.65 15.33
C THR A 9 -8.11 -18.48 14.46
N PRO A 10 -7.37 -19.47 14.99
CA PRO A 10 -6.54 -20.35 14.18
C PRO A 10 -7.31 -21.02 13.04
N GLU A 11 -8.55 -21.45 13.30
CA GLU A 11 -9.43 -22.07 12.31
C GLU A 11 -9.83 -21.08 11.21
N GLN A 12 -10.18 -19.83 11.58
CA GLN A 12 -10.48 -18.76 10.63
C GLN A 12 -9.25 -18.40 9.78
N THR A 13 -8.07 -18.34 10.40
CA THR A 13 -6.80 -18.08 9.69
C THR A 13 -6.52 -19.18 8.67
N GLN A 14 -6.73 -20.45 9.04
CA GLN A 14 -6.56 -21.58 8.12
C GLN A 14 -7.56 -21.51 6.97
N LEU A 15 -8.81 -21.19 7.24
CA LEU A 15 -9.84 -21.05 6.21
C LEU A 15 -9.52 -19.90 5.25
N ILE A 16 -9.10 -18.74 5.75
CA ILE A 16 -8.69 -17.60 4.93
C ILE A 16 -7.50 -17.98 4.07
N SER A 17 -6.47 -18.61 4.64
CA SER A 17 -5.27 -19.04 3.92
C SER A 17 -5.58 -20.00 2.77
N SER A 18 -6.55 -20.90 2.96
CA SER A 18 -6.90 -21.90 1.94
C SER A 18 -7.87 -21.39 0.87
N THR A 19 -8.74 -20.44 1.20
CA THR A 19 -9.87 -20.07 0.32
C THR A 19 -9.85 -18.62 -0.17
N ILE A 20 -9.40 -17.68 0.67
CA ILE A 20 -9.50 -16.25 0.41
C ILE A 20 -8.13 -15.66 0.00
N ALA A 21 -7.06 -16.15 0.62
CA ALA A 21 -5.70 -15.68 0.42
C ALA A 21 -4.72 -16.84 0.10
N PRO A 22 -5.00 -17.68 -0.92
CA PRO A 22 -4.18 -18.86 -1.20
C PRO A 22 -2.76 -18.48 -1.60
N GLY A 23 -1.78 -19.20 -1.04
CA GLY A 23 -0.36 -19.00 -1.32
C GLY A 23 0.29 -17.81 -0.61
N CYS A 24 -0.43 -17.10 0.24
CA CYS A 24 0.13 -16.04 1.09
C CYS A 24 0.98 -16.63 2.22
N THR A 25 2.08 -15.96 2.54
CA THR A 25 2.92 -16.26 3.71
C THR A 25 2.25 -15.81 5.00
N GLY A 26 2.77 -16.24 6.16
CA GLY A 26 2.25 -15.80 7.46
C GLY A 26 2.32 -14.29 7.67
N ASP A 27 3.37 -13.62 7.15
CA ASP A 27 3.51 -12.16 7.22
C ASP A 27 2.52 -11.45 6.30
N GLU A 28 2.30 -11.98 5.09
CA GLU A 28 1.29 -11.47 4.16
C GLU A 28 -0.12 -11.61 4.74
N LEU A 29 -0.43 -12.73 5.40
CA LEU A 29 -1.72 -12.91 6.09
C LEU A 29 -1.89 -11.93 7.25
N ARG A 30 -0.82 -11.64 8.02
CA ARG A 30 -0.85 -10.62 9.06
C ARG A 30 -1.14 -9.23 8.48
N LEU A 31 -0.45 -8.87 7.39
CA LEU A 31 -0.70 -7.61 6.70
C LEU A 31 -2.15 -7.50 6.19
N PHE A 32 -2.68 -8.59 5.65
CA PHE A 32 -4.07 -8.68 5.22
C PHE A 32 -5.05 -8.50 6.40
N ALA A 33 -4.77 -9.15 7.54
CA ALA A 33 -5.56 -8.98 8.76
C ALA A 33 -5.59 -7.53 9.25
N TYR A 34 -4.43 -6.84 9.24
CA TYR A 34 -4.37 -5.40 9.55
C TYR A 34 -5.20 -4.55 8.58
N ALA A 35 -5.16 -4.86 7.28
CA ALA A 35 -5.97 -4.15 6.30
C ALA A 35 -7.47 -4.34 6.56
N CYS A 36 -7.91 -5.58 6.86
CA CYS A 36 -9.28 -5.87 7.24
C CYS A 36 -9.70 -5.09 8.49
N GLN A 37 -8.85 -5.08 9.52
CA GLN A 37 -9.11 -4.34 10.77
C GLN A 37 -9.20 -2.83 10.53
N ARG A 38 -8.25 -2.25 9.78
CA ARG A 38 -8.22 -0.82 9.49
C ARG A 38 -9.42 -0.37 8.69
N THR A 39 -9.82 -1.15 7.68
CA THR A 39 -10.94 -0.83 6.80
C THR A 39 -12.29 -1.25 7.36
N GLY A 40 -12.30 -2.15 8.35
CA GLY A 40 -13.50 -2.80 8.85
C GLY A 40 -14.21 -3.65 7.79
N LEU A 41 -13.47 -4.12 6.76
CA LEU A 41 -14.01 -4.98 5.71
C LEU A 41 -13.87 -6.45 6.10
N ASP A 42 -14.91 -7.21 5.78
CA ASP A 42 -14.98 -8.64 6.07
C ASP A 42 -14.58 -9.46 4.83
N PRO A 43 -13.49 -10.24 4.90
CA PRO A 43 -13.09 -11.12 3.80
C PRO A 43 -14.07 -12.27 3.56
N PHE A 44 -14.79 -12.74 4.57
CA PHE A 44 -15.81 -13.79 4.41
C PHE A 44 -17.02 -13.30 3.64
N SER A 45 -17.36 -12.03 3.76
CA SER A 45 -18.41 -11.37 2.97
C SER A 45 -17.91 -10.90 1.59
N LYS A 46 -16.71 -11.29 1.18
CA LYS A 46 -16.10 -10.94 -0.12
C LYS A 46 -15.94 -9.42 -0.33
N GLN A 47 -15.82 -8.67 0.74
CA GLN A 47 -15.60 -7.22 0.68
C GLN A 47 -14.15 -6.85 0.41
N ILE A 48 -13.19 -7.71 0.78
CA ILE A 48 -11.75 -7.51 0.64
C ILE A 48 -11.06 -8.84 0.34
N TYR A 49 -10.02 -8.79 -0.48
CA TYR A 49 -9.27 -9.96 -0.96
C TYR A 49 -7.77 -9.73 -0.83
N ALA A 50 -7.04 -10.82 -0.58
CA ALA A 50 -5.59 -10.87 -0.77
C ALA A 50 -5.29 -11.74 -2.01
N ILE A 51 -4.77 -11.11 -3.06
CA ILE A 51 -4.49 -11.77 -4.34
C ILE A 51 -2.98 -11.84 -4.53
N LYS A 52 -2.46 -13.07 -4.68
CA LYS A 52 -1.04 -13.29 -4.94
C LYS A 52 -0.80 -13.63 -6.41
N ARG A 53 -0.01 -12.79 -7.09
CA ARG A 53 0.41 -13.00 -8.49
C ARG A 53 1.90 -12.74 -8.61
N GLY A 54 2.63 -13.60 -9.33
CA GLY A 54 4.07 -13.41 -9.54
C GLY A 54 4.90 -13.28 -8.26
N GLY A 55 4.47 -13.95 -7.16
CA GLY A 55 5.15 -13.85 -5.87
C GLY A 55 4.79 -12.61 -5.03
N LYS A 56 4.08 -11.63 -5.58
CA LYS A 56 3.66 -10.41 -4.90
C LYS A 56 2.20 -10.50 -4.46
N MET A 57 1.92 -10.19 -3.20
CA MET A 57 0.55 -10.05 -2.68
C MET A 57 0.05 -8.63 -2.90
N THR A 58 -1.20 -8.51 -3.36
CA THR A 58 -1.94 -7.24 -3.41
C THR A 58 -3.24 -7.37 -2.63
N ILE A 59 -3.60 -6.34 -1.89
CA ILE A 59 -4.87 -6.27 -1.15
C ILE A 59 -5.84 -5.43 -1.98
N GLN A 60 -7.00 -6.00 -2.29
CA GLN A 60 -8.00 -5.40 -3.16
C GLN A 60 -9.37 -5.45 -2.50
N ALA A 61 -10.16 -4.40 -2.64
CA ALA A 61 -11.54 -4.40 -2.19
C ALA A 61 -12.50 -4.68 -3.36
N GLY A 62 -13.57 -5.38 -3.09
CA GLY A 62 -14.72 -5.43 -3.99
C GLY A 62 -15.50 -4.11 -3.96
N ILE A 63 -16.33 -3.87 -5.00
CA ILE A 63 -17.18 -2.66 -5.02
C ILE A 63 -18.10 -2.59 -3.79
N ASP A 64 -18.57 -3.75 -3.30
CA ASP A 64 -19.39 -3.81 -2.09
C ASP A 64 -18.62 -3.42 -0.83
N GLY A 65 -17.29 -3.66 -0.81
CA GLY A 65 -16.41 -3.17 0.24
C GLY A 65 -16.31 -1.64 0.22
N LEU A 66 -16.14 -1.03 -0.96
CA LEU A 66 -16.10 0.43 -1.10
C LEU A 66 -17.43 1.08 -0.69
N ARG A 67 -18.57 0.49 -1.11
CA ARG A 67 -19.91 0.91 -0.68
C ARG A 67 -20.08 0.82 0.83
N SER A 68 -19.66 -0.29 1.43
CA SER A 68 -19.74 -0.51 2.88
C SER A 68 -18.95 0.52 3.67
N ILE A 69 -17.76 0.92 3.20
CA ILE A 69 -16.98 1.99 3.83
C ILE A 69 -17.73 3.32 3.72
N ALA A 70 -18.21 3.69 2.53
CA ALA A 70 -18.93 4.94 2.30
C ALA A 70 -20.21 5.03 3.14
N GLU A 71 -21.00 3.94 3.19
CA GLU A 71 -22.22 3.85 3.96
C GLU A 71 -21.98 4.05 5.46
N ARG A 72 -20.93 3.42 6.01
CA ARG A 72 -20.57 3.55 7.44
C ARG A 72 -20.17 4.96 7.85
N THR A 73 -19.79 5.83 6.92
CA THR A 73 -19.55 7.24 7.24
C THR A 73 -20.84 7.99 7.65
N GLY A 74 -22.01 7.44 7.31
CA GLY A 74 -23.30 8.10 7.46
C GLY A 74 -23.48 9.32 6.55
N GLN A 75 -22.52 9.61 5.68
CA GLN A 75 -22.51 10.79 4.82
C GLN A 75 -22.90 10.49 3.37
N LEU A 76 -22.98 9.23 2.96
CA LEU A 76 -23.51 8.87 1.64
C LEU A 76 -25.00 9.27 1.58
N ASP A 77 -25.36 10.07 0.57
CA ASP A 77 -26.72 10.60 0.40
C ASP A 77 -27.42 10.08 -0.86
N GLY A 78 -26.66 9.47 -1.77
CA GLY A 78 -27.18 8.86 -2.97
C GLY A 78 -26.12 8.57 -4.01
N SER A 79 -26.48 7.70 -4.96
CA SER A 79 -25.63 7.28 -6.07
C SER A 79 -26.47 7.08 -7.31
N GLU A 80 -26.01 7.62 -8.43
CA GLU A 80 -26.62 7.47 -9.74
C GLU A 80 -25.57 7.03 -10.75
N THR A 81 -25.93 6.11 -11.65
CA THR A 81 -25.00 5.62 -12.69
C THR A 81 -25.65 5.70 -14.06
N TYR A 82 -24.88 6.18 -15.03
CA TYR A 82 -25.26 6.35 -16.43
C TYR A 82 -24.23 5.74 -17.35
N TRP A 83 -24.67 5.33 -18.54
CA TRP A 83 -23.81 4.81 -19.60
C TRP A 83 -23.95 5.65 -20.85
N CYS A 84 -22.92 5.70 -21.67
CA CYS A 84 -23.02 6.31 -23.00
C CYS A 84 -22.37 5.43 -24.08
N GLY A 85 -22.86 5.59 -25.30
CA GLY A 85 -22.22 5.10 -26.50
C GLY A 85 -21.15 6.06 -27.03
N GLU A 86 -20.68 5.81 -28.25
CA GLU A 86 -19.72 6.69 -28.95
C GLU A 86 -20.31 8.05 -29.30
N ASP A 87 -21.64 8.17 -29.32
CA ASP A 87 -22.39 9.42 -29.52
C ASP A 87 -22.33 10.37 -28.31
N GLY A 88 -21.83 9.88 -27.15
CA GLY A 88 -21.73 10.66 -25.93
C GLY A 88 -23.06 10.93 -25.22
N ALA A 89 -24.19 10.37 -25.69
CA ALA A 89 -25.50 10.51 -25.06
C ALA A 89 -25.57 9.61 -23.80
N TRP A 90 -25.85 10.20 -22.65
CA TRP A 90 -25.96 9.48 -21.38
C TRP A 90 -27.37 8.93 -21.17
N ALA A 91 -27.44 7.64 -20.81
CA ALA A 91 -28.67 6.92 -20.53
C ALA A 91 -28.56 6.25 -19.14
N ASP A 92 -29.67 6.19 -18.43
CA ASP A 92 -29.81 5.53 -17.12
C ASP A 92 -29.94 4.01 -17.20
N VAL A 93 -30.18 3.48 -18.39
CA VAL A 93 -30.22 2.05 -18.70
C VAL A 93 -29.45 1.77 -19.98
N TRP A 94 -28.58 0.77 -19.97
CA TRP A 94 -27.86 0.32 -21.16
C TRP A 94 -28.56 -0.90 -21.79
N LEU A 95 -29.29 -0.68 -22.88
CA LEU A 95 -30.05 -1.71 -23.55
C LEU A 95 -29.34 -2.33 -24.76
N SER A 96 -28.18 -1.77 -25.18
CA SER A 96 -27.43 -2.30 -26.31
C SER A 96 -26.72 -3.60 -25.98
N ASN A 97 -26.62 -4.52 -26.91
CA ASN A 97 -25.78 -5.70 -26.83
C ASN A 97 -24.28 -5.41 -27.01
N LYS A 98 -23.91 -4.20 -27.49
CA LYS A 98 -22.54 -3.75 -27.59
C LYS A 98 -22.09 -3.18 -26.24
N PRO A 99 -20.81 -3.28 -25.90
CA PRO A 99 -20.29 -2.60 -24.71
C PRO A 99 -20.55 -1.08 -24.78
N PRO A 100 -20.85 -0.42 -23.66
CA PRO A 100 -20.90 1.04 -23.64
C PRO A 100 -19.49 1.62 -23.83
N ALA A 101 -19.38 2.82 -24.38
CA ALA A 101 -18.10 3.53 -24.52
C ALA A 101 -17.57 4.00 -23.16
N ALA A 102 -18.48 4.42 -22.27
CA ALA A 102 -18.15 4.84 -20.92
C ALA A 102 -19.32 4.64 -19.95
N ALA A 103 -18.99 4.64 -18.65
CA ALA A 103 -19.96 4.83 -17.58
C ALA A 103 -19.57 6.03 -16.72
N LYS A 104 -20.59 6.67 -16.15
CA LYS A 104 -20.48 7.82 -15.24
C LYS A 104 -21.27 7.52 -13.98
N THR A 105 -20.65 7.66 -12.82
CA THR A 105 -21.34 7.58 -11.52
C THR A 105 -21.25 8.92 -10.83
N ILE A 106 -22.36 9.33 -10.25
CA ILE A 106 -22.54 10.56 -9.46
C ILE A 106 -22.80 10.13 -8.03
N ILE A 107 -21.97 10.57 -7.10
CA ILE A 107 -22.13 10.34 -5.65
C ILE A 107 -22.55 11.65 -4.99
N HIS A 108 -23.67 11.61 -4.28
CA HIS A 108 -24.12 12.67 -3.41
C HIS A 108 -23.63 12.41 -2.00
N ARG A 109 -23.04 13.45 -1.38
CA ARG A 109 -22.54 13.39 -0.01
C ARG A 109 -23.19 14.49 0.82
N LYS A 110 -23.73 14.13 1.99
CA LYS A 110 -24.32 15.07 2.94
C LYS A 110 -23.31 16.16 3.30
N GLY A 111 -23.75 17.40 3.31
CA GLY A 111 -22.92 18.57 3.60
C GLY A 111 -22.05 19.06 2.43
N SER A 112 -22.07 18.41 1.27
CA SER A 112 -21.42 18.89 0.04
C SER A 112 -22.44 19.60 -0.86
N GLN A 113 -22.07 20.78 -1.37
CA GLN A 113 -22.92 21.52 -2.31
C GLN A 113 -22.89 20.92 -3.72
N HIS A 114 -21.82 20.19 -4.07
CA HIS A 114 -21.62 19.61 -5.40
C HIS A 114 -21.46 18.11 -5.30
N PRO A 115 -22.00 17.35 -6.25
CA PRO A 115 -21.80 15.91 -6.31
C PRO A 115 -20.38 15.56 -6.77
N PHE A 116 -19.96 14.35 -6.45
CA PHE A 116 -18.68 13.79 -6.88
C PHE A 116 -18.90 12.88 -8.07
N VAL A 117 -18.20 13.14 -9.17
CA VAL A 117 -18.40 12.43 -10.44
C VAL A 117 -17.18 11.59 -10.78
N GLY A 118 -17.40 10.30 -11.01
CA GLY A 118 -16.44 9.36 -11.59
C GLY A 118 -16.87 9.00 -13.00
N VAL A 119 -15.95 9.07 -13.95
CA VAL A 119 -16.17 8.62 -15.35
C VAL A 119 -15.10 7.59 -15.67
N ALA A 120 -15.52 6.43 -16.17
CA ALA A 120 -14.64 5.36 -16.62
C ALA A 120 -14.94 5.04 -18.09
N ARG A 121 -13.92 5.05 -18.97
CA ARG A 121 -14.03 4.66 -20.37
C ARG A 121 -13.82 3.16 -20.47
N PHE A 122 -14.67 2.48 -21.25
CA PHE A 122 -14.58 1.04 -21.40
C PHE A 122 -13.23 0.58 -21.96
N ALA A 123 -12.69 1.32 -22.93
CA ALA A 123 -11.40 1.00 -23.54
C ALA A 123 -10.23 0.98 -22.56
N ASP A 124 -10.30 1.79 -21.47
CA ASP A 124 -9.21 1.91 -20.49
C ASP A 124 -9.21 0.74 -19.49
N TYR A 125 -10.37 0.11 -19.23
CA TYR A 125 -10.54 -0.89 -18.18
C TYR A 125 -10.74 -2.32 -18.69
N ASN A 126 -11.14 -2.49 -19.94
CA ASN A 126 -11.55 -3.77 -20.48
C ASN A 126 -10.40 -4.80 -20.51
N ALA A 127 -10.51 -5.84 -19.69
CA ALA A 127 -9.57 -6.96 -19.68
C ALA A 127 -9.78 -7.98 -20.82
N GLY A 128 -10.78 -7.81 -21.68
CA GLY A 128 -11.06 -8.65 -22.85
C GLY A 128 -11.59 -10.06 -22.55
N GLN A 129 -11.76 -10.44 -21.28
CA GLN A 129 -12.15 -11.79 -20.86
C GLN A 129 -13.05 -11.80 -19.62
N GLY A 130 -13.59 -12.97 -19.30
CA GLY A 130 -14.37 -13.19 -18.09
C GLY A 130 -15.66 -12.36 -18.03
N LEU A 131 -15.87 -11.63 -16.93
CA LEU A 131 -17.05 -10.78 -16.75
C LEU A 131 -17.06 -9.57 -17.68
N TRP A 132 -15.90 -9.09 -18.11
CA TRP A 132 -15.80 -7.99 -19.07
C TRP A 132 -16.43 -8.33 -20.42
N SER A 133 -16.34 -9.60 -20.86
CA SER A 133 -17.01 -10.06 -22.08
C SER A 133 -18.48 -10.39 -21.84
N LYS A 134 -18.86 -10.87 -20.64
CA LYS A 134 -20.22 -11.31 -20.35
C LYS A 134 -21.15 -10.18 -19.91
N MET A 135 -20.64 -9.22 -19.14
CA MET A 135 -21.41 -8.14 -18.53
C MET A 135 -20.64 -6.81 -18.60
N PRO A 136 -20.30 -6.32 -19.82
CA PRO A 136 -19.45 -5.15 -20.00
C PRO A 136 -20.02 -3.88 -19.34
N ALA A 137 -21.32 -3.66 -19.43
CA ALA A 137 -21.97 -2.49 -18.83
C ALA A 137 -21.89 -2.50 -17.30
N ALA A 138 -22.06 -3.66 -16.66
CA ALA A 138 -21.95 -3.78 -15.22
C ALA A 138 -20.50 -3.60 -14.75
N MET A 139 -19.52 -4.09 -15.52
CA MET A 139 -18.11 -3.97 -15.16
C MET A 139 -17.63 -2.52 -15.24
N ILE A 140 -17.95 -1.80 -16.31
CA ILE A 140 -17.53 -0.39 -16.42
C ILE A 140 -18.27 0.51 -15.43
N ALA A 141 -19.51 0.19 -15.05
CA ALA A 141 -20.24 0.89 -14.02
C ALA A 141 -19.54 0.78 -12.66
N LYS A 142 -19.06 -0.41 -12.28
CA LYS A 142 -18.28 -0.60 -11.04
C LYS A 142 -17.01 0.27 -11.02
N CYS A 143 -16.33 0.41 -12.16
CA CYS A 143 -15.14 1.24 -12.25
C CYS A 143 -15.48 2.73 -12.06
N SER A 144 -16.53 3.23 -12.72
CA SER A 144 -16.97 4.61 -12.55
C SER A 144 -17.44 4.91 -11.12
N GLU A 145 -18.10 3.95 -10.48
CA GLU A 145 -18.54 4.04 -9.09
C GLU A 145 -17.35 4.07 -8.11
N ALA A 146 -16.37 3.19 -8.29
CA ALA A 146 -15.15 3.19 -7.48
C ALA A 146 -14.42 4.54 -7.55
N LEU A 147 -14.30 5.13 -8.75
CA LEU A 147 -13.72 6.46 -8.95
C LEU A 147 -14.53 7.56 -8.24
N ALA A 148 -15.87 7.52 -8.34
CA ALA A 148 -16.74 8.50 -7.71
C ALA A 148 -16.70 8.42 -6.18
N LEU A 149 -16.79 7.20 -5.62
CA LEU A 149 -16.70 6.94 -4.18
C LEU A 149 -15.37 7.44 -3.60
N ARG A 150 -14.27 7.19 -4.30
CA ARG A 150 -12.93 7.60 -3.88
C ARG A 150 -12.77 9.13 -3.85
N LYS A 151 -13.41 9.85 -4.78
CA LYS A 151 -13.47 11.32 -4.76
C LYS A 151 -14.35 11.84 -3.63
N ALA A 152 -15.46 11.15 -3.34
CA ALA A 152 -16.40 11.56 -2.30
C ALA A 152 -15.88 11.27 -0.88
N PHE A 153 -15.11 10.18 -0.69
CA PHE A 153 -14.62 9.69 0.60
C PHE A 153 -13.10 9.42 0.58
N PRO A 154 -12.28 10.43 0.27
CA PRO A 154 -10.83 10.20 0.06
C PRO A 154 -10.10 9.76 1.32
N ALA A 155 -10.51 10.20 2.50
CA ALA A 155 -9.89 9.81 3.76
C ALA A 155 -10.22 8.35 4.12
N ASP A 156 -11.48 7.95 3.95
CA ASP A 156 -11.97 6.63 4.34
C ASP A 156 -11.52 5.53 3.37
N LEU A 157 -11.39 5.88 2.07
CA LEU A 157 -10.98 4.96 0.99
C LEU A 157 -9.50 5.04 0.65
N SER A 158 -8.69 5.78 1.41
CA SER A 158 -7.24 5.88 1.19
C SER A 158 -6.57 4.51 1.28
N GLY A 159 -5.80 4.15 0.24
CA GLY A 159 -5.06 2.88 0.18
C GLY A 159 -5.93 1.63 -0.03
N VAL A 160 -7.22 1.82 -0.35
CA VAL A 160 -8.14 0.73 -0.71
C VAL A 160 -8.43 0.81 -2.21
N TYR A 161 -8.03 -0.19 -2.98
CA TYR A 161 -8.17 -0.23 -4.43
C TYR A 161 -9.01 -1.44 -4.86
N SER A 162 -9.78 -1.27 -5.95
CA SER A 162 -10.51 -2.38 -6.56
C SER A 162 -9.59 -3.23 -7.45
N ALA A 163 -10.04 -4.45 -7.79
CA ALA A 163 -9.32 -5.34 -8.70
C ALA A 163 -9.11 -4.70 -10.07
N ASP A 164 -10.12 -3.99 -10.57
CA ASP A 164 -10.10 -3.37 -11.90
C ASP A 164 -9.13 -2.19 -11.96
N GLU A 165 -9.00 -1.41 -10.88
CA GLU A 165 -8.02 -0.32 -10.76
C GLU A 165 -6.58 -0.86 -10.67
N MET A 166 -6.37 -1.97 -9.97
CA MET A 166 -5.04 -2.59 -9.85
C MET A 166 -4.55 -3.20 -11.16
N GLN A 167 -5.44 -3.65 -12.04
CA GLN A 167 -5.06 -4.11 -13.37
C GLN A 167 -4.53 -2.99 -14.26
N GLN A 168 -5.01 -1.75 -14.08
CA GLN A 168 -4.46 -0.58 -14.77
C GLN A 168 -3.08 -0.16 -14.23
N ALA A 169 -2.85 -0.34 -12.93
CA ALA A 169 -1.58 0.01 -12.27
C ALA A 169 -0.43 -0.96 -12.62
N GLU A 170 -0.70 -2.08 -13.30
CA GLU A 170 0.35 -2.97 -13.85
C GLU A 170 1.04 -2.39 -15.10
N VAL A 171 0.65 -1.23 -15.58
CA VAL A 171 1.45 -0.42 -16.50
C VAL A 171 2.53 0.29 -15.69
N GLU A 172 3.69 -0.35 -15.58
CA GLU A 172 4.91 -0.06 -14.85
C GLU A 172 4.78 -0.15 -13.31
N PRO A 173 5.45 -1.13 -12.69
CA PRO A 173 5.76 -1.00 -11.29
C PRO A 173 6.57 0.29 -11.16
N VAL A 174 6.08 1.28 -10.42
CA VAL A 174 6.98 2.17 -9.73
C VAL A 174 7.86 1.24 -8.90
N THR A 175 9.03 0.94 -9.40
CA THR A 175 10.09 0.34 -8.63
C THR A 175 10.34 1.39 -7.55
N VAL A 176 9.70 1.21 -6.41
CA VAL A 176 10.31 1.67 -5.17
C VAL A 176 11.60 0.87 -5.19
N THR A 177 12.65 1.49 -5.65
CA THR A 177 14.01 0.98 -5.50
C THR A 177 14.08 0.70 -4.00
N ALA A 178 14.09 -0.60 -3.65
CA ALA A 178 14.48 -1.00 -2.32
C ALA A 178 15.73 -0.19 -2.05
N ALA A 179 15.76 0.56 -0.95
CA ALA A 179 16.92 1.32 -0.57
C ALA A 179 18.13 0.40 -0.82
N PRO A 180 19.16 0.83 -1.56
CA PRO A 180 20.18 -0.05 -2.09
C PRO A 180 20.65 -0.93 -0.93
N ALA A 181 20.61 -2.25 -1.11
CA ALA A 181 21.19 -3.17 -0.14
C ALA A 181 22.66 -2.75 -0.08
N GLY A 182 23.03 -2.05 0.99
CA GLY A 182 24.32 -1.38 1.08
C GLY A 182 25.44 -2.39 0.83
N ASP A 183 26.53 -1.95 0.22
CA ASP A 183 27.67 -2.81 -0.10
C ASP A 183 28.24 -3.42 1.19
N ALA A 184 28.07 -4.74 1.34
CA ALA A 184 28.53 -5.47 2.51
C ALA A 184 30.05 -5.34 2.73
N LYS A 185 30.85 -5.11 1.66
CA LYS A 185 32.30 -4.89 1.77
C LYS A 185 32.60 -3.51 2.34
N VAL A 186 31.83 -2.48 1.92
CA VAL A 186 31.97 -1.11 2.46
C VAL A 186 31.59 -1.09 3.94
N PHE A 187 30.51 -1.76 4.29
CA PHE A 187 30.06 -1.89 5.67
C PHE A 187 31.10 -2.61 6.55
N ALA A 188 31.62 -3.76 6.10
CA ALA A 188 32.67 -4.51 6.82
C ALA A 188 33.96 -3.71 6.98
N ALA A 189 34.36 -2.96 5.92
CA ALA A 189 35.53 -2.08 5.97
C ALA A 189 35.34 -0.93 6.96
N GLY A 190 34.15 -0.32 7.02
CA GLY A 190 33.79 0.71 7.99
C GLY A 190 33.90 0.21 9.43
N LYS A 191 33.33 -0.94 9.74
CA LYS A 191 33.43 -1.59 11.07
C LYS A 191 34.89 -1.85 11.48
N ALA A 192 35.69 -2.40 10.54
CA ALA A 192 37.11 -2.68 10.81
C ALA A 192 37.94 -1.41 11.02
N ALA A 193 37.64 -0.33 10.30
CA ALA A 193 38.31 0.96 10.45
C ALA A 193 38.00 1.64 11.79
N ILE A 194 36.72 1.63 12.23
CA ILE A 194 36.30 2.14 13.55
C ILE A 194 37.01 1.37 14.68
N ALA A 195 37.01 0.05 14.60
CA ALA A 195 37.64 -0.80 15.61
C ALA A 195 39.18 -0.56 15.75
N LYS A 196 39.85 -0.19 14.64
CA LYS A 196 41.30 0.08 14.60
C LYS A 196 41.65 1.52 14.94
N ALA A 197 40.70 2.44 15.03
CA ALA A 197 40.98 3.82 15.43
C ALA A 197 41.42 3.86 16.92
N ASP A 198 42.65 4.23 17.15
CA ASP A 198 43.30 4.29 18.46
C ASP A 198 43.36 5.73 19.03
N THR A 199 42.97 6.73 18.21
CA THR A 199 42.87 8.16 18.58
C THR A 199 41.58 8.77 18.05
N ILE A 200 41.14 9.84 18.68
CA ILE A 200 39.93 10.59 18.29
C ILE A 200 40.12 11.17 16.87
N ASP A 201 41.30 11.64 16.51
CA ASP A 201 41.56 12.20 15.15
C ASP A 201 41.45 11.11 14.09
N LYS A 202 41.98 9.91 14.32
CA LYS A 202 41.79 8.77 13.39
C LYS A 202 40.31 8.36 13.29
N LEU A 203 39.57 8.42 14.38
CA LEU A 203 38.13 8.12 14.38
C LEU A 203 37.37 9.15 13.54
N ARG A 204 37.67 10.43 13.65
CA ARG A 204 37.10 11.52 12.81
C ARG A 204 37.41 11.32 11.35
N ASP A 205 38.64 10.93 11.00
CA ASP A 205 38.99 10.60 9.60
C ASP A 205 38.19 9.42 9.04
N VAL A 206 37.91 8.43 9.88
CA VAL A 206 37.09 7.26 9.51
C VAL A 206 35.64 7.69 9.28
N THR A 207 35.06 8.48 10.18
CA THR A 207 33.67 8.97 10.06
C THR A 207 33.50 9.89 8.83
N ALA A 208 34.46 10.75 8.54
CA ALA A 208 34.44 11.58 7.32
C ALA A 208 34.45 10.73 6.03
N ARG A 209 35.24 9.64 5.99
CA ARG A 209 35.25 8.70 4.87
C ARG A 209 33.95 7.88 4.75
N MET A 210 33.32 7.57 5.86
CA MET A 210 32.00 6.91 5.87
C MET A 210 30.95 7.83 5.28
N GLU A 211 30.95 9.12 5.66
CA GLU A 211 30.03 10.13 5.12
C GLU A 211 30.19 10.28 3.60
N ALA A 212 31.44 10.37 3.11
CA ALA A 212 31.74 10.43 1.69
C ALA A 212 31.26 9.20 0.88
N ARG A 213 31.05 8.08 1.55
CA ARG A 213 30.54 6.83 0.96
C ARG A 213 29.13 6.49 1.43
N ARG A 214 28.38 7.45 1.92
CA ARG A 214 27.02 7.27 2.43
C ARG A 214 26.10 6.58 1.42
N ALA A 215 26.27 6.91 0.12
CA ALA A 215 25.48 6.34 -0.97
C ALA A 215 25.71 4.83 -1.21
N ASP A 216 26.85 4.29 -0.74
CA ASP A 216 27.17 2.87 -0.86
C ASP A 216 26.63 2.03 0.30
N LEU A 217 26.01 2.66 1.31
CA LEU A 217 25.49 2.03 2.53
C LEU A 217 23.95 2.12 2.57
N SER A 218 23.29 1.08 3.10
CA SER A 218 21.88 1.20 3.48
C SER A 218 21.73 2.08 4.72
N ASP A 219 20.53 2.62 4.95
CA ASP A 219 20.26 3.44 6.14
C ASP A 219 20.58 2.69 7.43
N GLU A 220 20.19 1.42 7.51
CA GLU A 220 20.45 0.56 8.65
C GLU A 220 21.98 0.32 8.88
N GLN A 221 22.73 0.08 7.79
CA GLN A 221 24.17 -0.10 7.87
C GLN A 221 24.89 1.18 8.32
N TYR A 222 24.45 2.33 7.83
CA TYR A 222 25.00 3.62 8.19
C TYR A 222 24.73 3.96 9.65
N GLU A 223 23.53 3.76 10.15
CA GLU A 223 23.17 3.94 11.57
C GLU A 223 23.99 3.02 12.48
N GLN A 224 24.18 1.77 12.11
CA GLN A 224 25.03 0.84 12.87
C GLN A 224 26.49 1.31 12.94
N LEU A 225 27.05 1.86 11.86
CA LEU A 225 28.41 2.39 11.87
C LEU A 225 28.52 3.65 12.72
N LEU A 226 27.53 4.54 12.69
CA LEU A 226 27.48 5.73 13.56
C LEU A 226 27.45 5.34 15.04
N GLN A 227 26.65 4.34 15.41
CA GLN A 227 26.59 3.87 16.79
C GLN A 227 27.93 3.28 17.25
N LEU A 228 28.59 2.48 16.40
CA LEU A 228 29.92 1.93 16.69
C LEU A 228 30.98 3.03 16.83
N ALA A 229 30.88 4.11 16.05
CA ALA A 229 31.80 5.24 16.16
C ALA A 229 31.59 6.00 17.46
N LEU A 230 30.35 6.24 17.89
CA LEU A 230 30.04 6.85 19.19
C LEU A 230 30.55 6.01 20.39
N ASP A 231 30.34 4.70 20.33
CA ASP A 231 30.84 3.79 21.36
C ASP A 231 32.38 3.81 21.43
N ARG A 232 33.04 3.92 20.28
CA ARG A 232 34.50 4.01 20.20
C ARG A 232 35.02 5.36 20.73
N GLU A 233 34.34 6.47 20.41
CA GLU A 233 34.68 7.80 20.89
C GLU A 233 34.63 7.87 22.42
N THR A 234 33.60 7.29 23.02
CA THR A 234 33.45 7.19 24.49
C THR A 234 34.63 6.41 25.13
N THR A 235 35.11 5.37 24.43
CA THR A 235 36.26 4.55 24.92
C THR A 235 37.58 5.28 24.77
N LEU A 236 37.73 6.17 23.80
CA LEU A 236 38.95 6.93 23.52
C LEU A 236 39.04 8.25 24.29
N THR A 237 37.91 8.74 24.82
CA THR A 237 37.89 9.95 25.68
C THR A 237 38.16 9.54 27.11
N PRO A 238 39.28 9.95 27.73
CA PRO A 238 39.52 9.66 29.15
C PRO A 238 38.40 10.32 29.98
N THR A 239 37.74 9.53 30.80
CA THR A 239 36.89 10.09 31.88
C THR A 239 37.78 10.97 32.75
N ALA A 240 37.60 12.28 32.70
CA ALA A 240 38.19 13.18 33.66
C ALA A 240 37.73 12.72 35.03
N ASP A 241 38.70 12.32 35.88
CA ASP A 241 38.44 11.98 37.29
C ASP A 241 37.96 13.28 37.97
N PRO A 242 36.72 13.38 38.46
CA PRO A 242 36.20 14.59 39.07
C PRO A 242 36.82 14.87 40.46
N PHE A 243 37.81 14.07 40.93
CA PHE A 243 38.46 14.16 42.23
C PHE A 243 40.01 14.31 42.16
N ALA A 244 40.57 14.70 41.00
CA ALA A 244 42.00 14.88 40.84
C ALA A 244 42.44 16.34 41.09
N ASP A 245 41.98 16.98 42.17
CA ASP A 245 42.55 18.21 42.73
C ASP A 245 42.35 18.17 44.26
N ASP A 246 43.38 17.67 44.94
CA ASP A 246 43.76 18.03 46.35
C ASP A 246 45.26 18.00 46.45
#